data_ca2773a7fe537247d5f3c3f6cbd0f86e
#
_entry.id   ca2773a7fe537247d5f3c3f6cbd0f86e
#
_cell.length_a   1.000
_cell.length_b   1.000
_cell.length_c   1.000
_cell.angle_alpha   90.00
_cell.angle_beta   90.00
_cell.angle_gamma   90.00
#
_symmetry.space_group_name_H-M   'P 1'
#
loop_
_entity.id
_entity.type
_entity.pdbx_description
1 polymer ?
#
loop_
_entity_poly.entity_id
_entity_poly.type
_entity_poly.pdbx_seq_one_letter_code
_entity_poly.pdbx_strand_id
1 'polypeptide(L)'
;MFIPGIVSATFKERSVDEVIDLALSSGLKAIEWSENHHFNPLDLGLVEEIGNKTIRKGLEIASYGSYFRLGQNMDFSTSLNAAEKMGAKNIRIWGGTKASKEIDGIEWKTLIDEAKKVSLMANEKNIRVSLEWHRNTVTDSNESAVRFLHSVNEPNFGCFWQPTPNQSVEYRAEGIEKALSWITNIHVYYWDESGRRPLMEGKEDWKKYMGRMTGNRYLLLEFVKDNSIDQFKKDAETLLSWINGGKENG
;
A
#
# COMPACT_ATOMS: atom_id res chain seq x y z
N MET A 1 9.14 -2.96 14.12
CA MET A 1 10.23 -2.94 13.11
C MET A 1 9.66 -2.49 11.77
N PHE A 2 10.37 -1.65 11.01
CA PHE A 2 10.00 -1.28 9.66
C PHE A 2 10.74 -2.16 8.65
N ILE A 3 10.02 -2.64 7.63
CA ILE A 3 10.57 -3.48 6.56
C ILE A 3 10.52 -2.64 5.27
N PRO A 4 11.68 -2.24 4.69
CA PRO A 4 11.72 -1.43 3.49
C PRO A 4 11.37 -2.25 2.26
N GLY A 5 10.58 -1.66 1.35
CA GLY A 5 10.19 -2.33 0.12
C GLY A 5 9.86 -1.35 -1.01
N ILE A 6 9.33 -1.89 -2.09
CA ILE A 6 8.90 -1.16 -3.28
C ILE A 6 7.48 -1.56 -3.67
N VAL A 7 6.71 -0.61 -4.19
CA VAL A 7 5.50 -0.86 -4.99
C VAL A 7 5.92 -1.05 -6.44
N SER A 8 5.67 -2.22 -7.03
CA SER A 8 6.11 -2.54 -8.39
C SER A 8 5.55 -1.59 -9.46
N ALA A 9 4.35 -1.02 -9.21
CA ALA A 9 3.76 0.02 -10.06
C ALA A 9 4.62 1.29 -10.21
N THR A 10 5.65 1.49 -9.40
CA THR A 10 6.64 2.57 -9.57
C THR A 10 7.35 2.46 -10.93
N PHE A 11 7.57 1.24 -11.41
CA PHE A 11 8.25 0.95 -12.67
C PHE A 11 7.44 -0.01 -13.55
N LYS A 12 6.30 0.47 -14.04
CA LYS A 12 5.31 -0.29 -14.81
C LYS A 12 5.86 -0.95 -16.07
N GLU A 13 6.87 -0.30 -16.68
CA GLU A 13 7.48 -0.73 -17.95
C GLU A 13 8.64 -1.71 -17.75
N ARG A 14 8.96 -2.06 -16.49
CA ARG A 14 10.04 -2.99 -16.20
C ARG A 14 9.51 -4.43 -16.10
N SER A 15 10.33 -5.38 -16.45
CA SER A 15 10.03 -6.78 -16.23
C SER A 15 10.06 -7.15 -14.75
N VAL A 16 9.47 -8.28 -14.41
CA VAL A 16 9.48 -8.84 -13.05
C VAL A 16 10.92 -9.00 -12.53
N ASP A 17 11.83 -9.49 -13.38
CA ASP A 17 13.24 -9.68 -13.02
C ASP A 17 13.94 -8.36 -12.73
N GLU A 18 13.71 -7.33 -13.54
CA GLU A 18 14.27 -6.00 -13.31
C GLU A 18 13.76 -5.36 -12.02
N VAL A 19 12.49 -5.55 -11.66
CA VAL A 19 11.93 -5.04 -10.39
C VAL A 19 12.56 -5.77 -9.20
N ILE A 20 12.71 -7.10 -9.27
CA ILE A 20 13.37 -7.90 -8.23
C ILE A 20 14.83 -7.47 -8.06
N ASP A 21 15.59 -7.39 -9.15
CA ASP A 21 17.00 -7.01 -9.11
C ASP A 21 17.19 -5.57 -8.61
N LEU A 22 16.27 -4.65 -8.97
CA LEU A 22 16.27 -3.30 -8.46
C LEU A 22 16.01 -3.25 -6.95
N ALA A 23 15.05 -4.00 -6.45
CA ALA A 23 14.78 -4.10 -5.01
C ALA A 23 16.00 -4.63 -4.25
N LEU A 24 16.60 -5.73 -4.73
CA LEU A 24 17.78 -6.34 -4.11
C LEU A 24 19.00 -5.41 -4.13
N SER A 25 19.32 -4.83 -5.29
CA SER A 25 20.47 -3.93 -5.44
C SER A 25 20.33 -2.63 -4.64
N SER A 26 19.11 -2.25 -4.30
CA SER A 26 18.81 -1.09 -3.44
C SER A 26 18.67 -1.45 -1.95
N GLY A 27 18.94 -2.70 -1.53
CA GLY A 27 18.88 -3.14 -0.14
C GLY A 27 17.48 -3.31 0.43
N LEU A 28 16.44 -3.25 -0.40
CA LEU A 28 15.06 -3.45 -0.01
C LEU A 28 14.77 -4.92 0.30
N LYS A 29 13.70 -5.19 1.04
CA LYS A 29 13.37 -6.53 1.56
C LYS A 29 12.01 -7.06 1.10
N ALA A 30 11.18 -6.21 0.51
CA ALA A 30 9.82 -6.60 0.15
C ALA A 30 9.32 -5.92 -1.12
N ILE A 31 8.36 -6.55 -1.78
CA ILE A 31 7.67 -6.01 -2.96
C ILE A 31 6.16 -6.09 -2.75
N GLU A 32 5.45 -4.99 -3.02
CA GLU A 32 4.04 -5.02 -3.39
C GLU A 32 3.93 -5.23 -4.89
N TRP A 33 3.34 -6.35 -5.30
CA TRP A 33 3.12 -6.65 -6.71
C TRP A 33 1.78 -6.10 -7.20
N SER A 34 1.82 -5.22 -8.19
CA SER A 34 0.63 -4.60 -8.78
C SER A 34 0.14 -5.40 -9.99
N GLU A 35 -1.12 -5.84 -9.95
CA GLU A 35 -1.76 -6.49 -11.10
C GLU A 35 -1.86 -5.55 -12.31
N ASN A 36 -2.06 -6.11 -13.49
CA ASN A 36 -2.22 -5.40 -14.77
C ASN A 36 -0.98 -4.64 -15.29
N HIS A 37 0.14 -4.63 -14.54
CA HIS A 37 1.41 -4.07 -15.01
C HIS A 37 2.43 -5.16 -15.33
N HIS A 38 2.64 -6.06 -14.39
CA HIS A 38 3.65 -7.11 -14.52
C HIS A 38 3.05 -8.48 -14.85
N PHE A 39 1.74 -8.65 -14.67
CA PHE A 39 1.01 -9.88 -14.93
C PHE A 39 -0.49 -9.62 -15.10
N ASN A 40 -1.15 -10.54 -15.80
CA ASN A 40 -2.61 -10.61 -15.83
C ASN A 40 -3.07 -11.47 -14.66
N PRO A 41 -4.03 -11.00 -13.80
CA PRO A 41 -4.52 -11.77 -12.65
C PRO A 41 -5.21 -13.10 -13.03
N LEU A 42 -5.59 -13.28 -14.29
CA LEU A 42 -6.15 -14.54 -14.79
C LEU A 42 -5.07 -15.59 -15.14
N ASP A 43 -3.81 -15.18 -15.33
CA ASP A 43 -2.69 -16.09 -15.55
C ASP A 43 -2.11 -16.55 -14.21
N LEU A 44 -2.82 -17.46 -13.55
CA LEU A 44 -2.44 -17.97 -12.24
C LEU A 44 -1.09 -18.70 -12.24
N GLY A 45 -0.67 -19.26 -13.36
CA GLY A 45 0.64 -19.92 -13.50
C GLY A 45 1.78 -18.89 -13.42
N LEU A 46 1.68 -17.81 -14.18
CA LEU A 46 2.65 -16.70 -14.12
C LEU A 46 2.66 -16.03 -12.75
N VAL A 47 1.47 -15.80 -12.16
CA VAL A 47 1.33 -15.19 -10.83
C VAL A 47 2.05 -16.02 -9.76
N GLU A 48 1.88 -17.35 -9.76
CA GLU A 48 2.56 -18.28 -8.86
C GLU A 48 4.07 -18.28 -9.08
N GLU A 49 4.53 -18.22 -10.34
CA GLU A 49 5.95 -18.14 -10.69
C GLU A 49 6.58 -16.85 -10.12
N ILE A 50 5.92 -15.70 -10.26
CA ILE A 50 6.37 -14.41 -9.72
C ILE A 50 6.51 -14.49 -8.20
N GLY A 51 5.51 -15.01 -7.51
CA GLY A 51 5.55 -15.18 -6.06
C GLY A 51 6.72 -16.06 -5.61
N ASN A 52 6.85 -17.23 -6.23
CA ASN A 52 7.94 -18.17 -5.95
C ASN A 52 9.32 -17.58 -6.27
N LYS A 53 9.46 -16.83 -7.37
CA LYS A 53 10.71 -16.15 -7.75
C LYS A 53 11.09 -15.11 -6.72
N THR A 54 10.13 -14.28 -6.28
CA THR A 54 10.33 -13.25 -5.25
C THR A 54 10.91 -13.86 -3.98
N ILE A 55 10.27 -14.93 -3.47
CA ILE A 55 10.70 -15.63 -2.24
C ILE A 55 12.07 -16.30 -2.42
N ARG A 56 12.30 -17.01 -3.55
CA ARG A 56 13.61 -17.65 -3.82
C ARG A 56 14.76 -16.66 -3.88
N LYS A 57 14.50 -15.41 -4.28
CA LYS A 57 15.50 -14.32 -4.30
C LYS A 57 15.71 -13.68 -2.91
N GLY A 58 15.00 -14.12 -1.89
CA GLY A 58 15.13 -13.63 -0.50
C GLY A 58 14.35 -12.36 -0.21
N LEU A 59 13.35 -12.02 -1.04
CA LEU A 59 12.42 -10.92 -0.83
C LEU A 59 11.10 -11.44 -0.26
N GLU A 60 10.41 -10.59 0.51
CA GLU A 60 9.06 -10.83 1.00
C GLU A 60 8.02 -10.27 0.02
N ILE A 61 6.86 -10.90 -0.04
CA ILE A 61 5.67 -10.35 -0.72
C ILE A 61 4.92 -9.50 0.31
N ALA A 62 5.12 -8.18 0.25
CA ALA A 62 4.49 -7.24 1.18
C ALA A 62 2.95 -7.25 1.03
N SER A 63 2.48 -7.36 -0.21
CA SER A 63 1.08 -7.33 -0.57
C SER A 63 0.86 -7.62 -2.05
N TYR A 64 -0.40 -7.90 -2.38
CA TYR A 64 -0.93 -7.91 -3.73
C TYR A 64 -1.71 -6.61 -3.97
N GLY A 65 -1.23 -5.77 -4.87
CA GLY A 65 -1.86 -4.50 -5.25
C GLY A 65 -2.91 -4.72 -6.33
N SER A 66 -4.17 -4.92 -5.94
CA SER A 66 -5.26 -5.12 -6.89
C SER A 66 -5.81 -3.81 -7.45
N TYR A 67 -6.54 -3.90 -8.57
CA TYR A 67 -7.34 -2.80 -9.11
C TYR A 67 -8.82 -2.93 -8.76
N PHE A 68 -9.17 -3.85 -7.86
CA PHE A 68 -10.53 -3.97 -7.35
C PHE A 68 -10.97 -2.71 -6.62
N ARG A 69 -12.19 -2.24 -6.94
CA ARG A 69 -12.79 -1.05 -6.35
C ARG A 69 -14.17 -1.38 -5.80
N LEU A 70 -14.39 -1.05 -4.55
CA LEU A 70 -15.72 -1.17 -3.95
C LEU A 70 -16.75 -0.36 -4.75
N GLY A 71 -17.97 -0.87 -4.88
CA GLY A 71 -19.09 -0.21 -5.57
C GLY A 71 -19.02 -0.24 -7.10
N GLN A 72 -18.10 -0.97 -7.72
CA GLN A 72 -17.92 -1.01 -9.17
C GLN A 72 -18.38 -2.33 -9.81
N ASN A 73 -19.11 -3.17 -9.07
CA ASN A 73 -19.58 -4.47 -9.56
C ASN A 73 -18.49 -5.35 -10.20
N MET A 74 -17.28 -5.29 -9.63
CA MET A 74 -16.14 -6.10 -10.07
C MET A 74 -16.14 -7.46 -9.38
N ASP A 75 -15.60 -8.48 -10.03
CA ASP A 75 -15.40 -9.79 -9.42
C ASP A 75 -14.12 -9.82 -8.58
N PHE A 76 -14.26 -9.73 -7.26
CA PHE A 76 -13.14 -9.80 -6.31
C PHE A 76 -12.42 -11.14 -6.34
N SER A 77 -13.11 -12.23 -6.72
CA SER A 77 -12.53 -13.58 -6.70
C SER A 77 -11.33 -13.71 -7.64
N THR A 78 -11.29 -12.97 -8.72
CA THR A 78 -10.15 -12.92 -9.66
C THR A 78 -8.89 -12.45 -8.96
N SER A 79 -8.90 -11.25 -8.35
CA SER A 79 -7.73 -10.71 -7.63
C SER A 79 -7.41 -11.54 -6.37
N LEU A 80 -8.43 -12.06 -5.69
CA LEU A 80 -8.23 -12.90 -4.49
C LEU A 80 -7.53 -14.23 -4.82
N ASN A 81 -7.93 -14.90 -5.90
CA ASN A 81 -7.28 -16.15 -6.34
C ASN A 81 -5.83 -15.89 -6.80
N ALA A 82 -5.59 -14.79 -7.49
CA ALA A 82 -4.25 -14.37 -7.87
C ALA A 82 -3.37 -14.05 -6.65
N ALA A 83 -3.90 -13.31 -5.67
CA ALA A 83 -3.19 -13.03 -4.42
C ALA A 83 -2.82 -14.30 -3.64
N GLU A 84 -3.75 -15.26 -3.55
CA GLU A 84 -3.50 -16.58 -2.93
C GLU A 84 -2.40 -17.33 -3.66
N LYS A 85 -2.47 -17.41 -4.99
CA LYS A 85 -1.47 -18.08 -5.84
C LYS A 85 -0.10 -17.45 -5.74
N MET A 86 -0.03 -16.13 -5.66
CA MET A 86 1.22 -15.40 -5.42
C MET A 86 1.82 -15.71 -4.03
N GLY A 87 1.01 -16.13 -3.08
CA GLY A 87 1.41 -16.30 -1.67
C GLY A 87 1.30 -15.02 -0.84
N ALA A 88 0.64 -13.99 -1.34
CA ALA A 88 0.40 -12.75 -0.63
C ALA A 88 -0.53 -12.94 0.57
N LYS A 89 -0.22 -12.28 1.70
CA LYS A 89 -1.03 -12.31 2.92
C LYS A 89 -1.87 -11.07 3.12
N ASN A 90 -1.74 -10.10 2.23
CA ASN A 90 -2.50 -8.87 2.23
C ASN A 90 -2.83 -8.47 0.79
N ILE A 91 -4.07 -8.10 0.53
CA ILE A 91 -4.53 -7.59 -0.76
C ILE A 91 -4.99 -6.15 -0.60
N ARG A 92 -4.41 -5.25 -1.38
CA ARG A 92 -4.82 -3.85 -1.42
C ARG A 92 -5.97 -3.68 -2.39
N ILE A 93 -7.00 -2.97 -1.95
CA ILE A 93 -8.18 -2.60 -2.74
C ILE A 93 -8.44 -1.10 -2.63
N TRP A 94 -9.33 -0.58 -3.47
CA TRP A 94 -9.71 0.82 -3.47
C TRP A 94 -11.12 1.03 -2.88
N GLY A 95 -11.27 2.08 -2.09
CA GLY A 95 -12.51 2.45 -1.40
C GLY A 95 -13.52 3.20 -2.28
N GLY A 96 -13.85 2.69 -3.46
CA GLY A 96 -14.75 3.33 -4.41
C GLY A 96 -14.06 4.29 -5.38
N THR A 97 -14.84 5.18 -6.00
CA THR A 97 -14.40 6.11 -7.07
C THR A 97 -14.87 7.54 -6.86
N LYS A 98 -15.56 7.83 -5.76
CA LYS A 98 -16.07 9.15 -5.41
C LYS A 98 -15.44 9.67 -4.13
N ALA A 99 -15.25 10.98 -4.04
CA ALA A 99 -14.85 11.62 -2.81
C ALA A 99 -15.88 11.36 -1.69
N SER A 100 -15.42 11.18 -0.47
CA SER A 100 -16.27 10.81 0.68
C SER A 100 -17.45 11.75 0.89
N LYS A 101 -17.26 13.05 0.60
CA LYS A 101 -18.31 14.08 0.69
C LYS A 101 -19.42 13.97 -0.39
N GLU A 102 -19.19 13.18 -1.44
CA GLU A 102 -20.11 12.98 -2.57
C GLU A 102 -20.90 11.68 -2.44
N ILE A 103 -20.60 10.87 -1.41
CA ILE A 103 -21.21 9.56 -1.16
C ILE A 103 -22.43 9.77 -0.24
N ASP A 104 -23.60 9.38 -0.69
CA ASP A 104 -24.81 9.40 0.14
C ASP A 104 -24.89 8.21 1.10
N GLY A 105 -25.90 8.19 1.97
CA GLY A 105 -26.06 7.17 2.99
C GLY A 105 -26.34 5.75 2.44
N ILE A 106 -26.99 5.65 1.27
CA ILE A 106 -27.30 4.37 0.62
C ILE A 106 -26.00 3.80 0.02
N GLU A 107 -25.29 4.63 -0.73
CA GLU A 107 -24.02 4.25 -1.33
C GLU A 107 -22.97 3.90 -0.26
N TRP A 108 -22.89 4.68 0.83
CA TRP A 108 -22.03 4.39 1.98
C TRP A 108 -22.30 3.01 2.56
N LYS A 109 -23.59 2.67 2.76
CA LYS A 109 -23.96 1.35 3.26
C LYS A 109 -23.58 0.25 2.28
N THR A 110 -23.80 0.45 0.99
CA THR A 110 -23.43 -0.51 -0.07
C THR A 110 -21.93 -0.82 -0.06
N LEU A 111 -21.08 0.22 0.06
CA LEU A 111 -19.63 0.05 0.13
C LEU A 111 -19.21 -0.72 1.39
N ILE A 112 -19.86 -0.48 2.54
CA ILE A 112 -19.58 -1.24 3.77
C ILE A 112 -19.97 -2.70 3.62
N ASP A 113 -21.16 -2.98 3.09
CA ASP A 113 -21.66 -4.35 2.93
C ASP A 113 -20.74 -5.14 1.97
N GLU A 114 -20.27 -4.50 0.89
CA GLU A 114 -19.32 -5.11 -0.03
C GLU A 114 -17.93 -5.30 0.62
N ALA A 115 -17.45 -4.32 1.39
CA ALA A 115 -16.19 -4.45 2.12
C ALA A 115 -16.20 -5.62 3.10
N LYS A 116 -17.31 -5.83 3.83
CA LYS A 116 -17.51 -7.00 4.69
C LYS A 116 -17.49 -8.29 3.88
N LYS A 117 -18.21 -8.34 2.76
CA LYS A 117 -18.26 -9.51 1.89
C LYS A 117 -16.86 -9.91 1.40
N VAL A 118 -16.08 -8.97 0.84
CA VAL A 118 -14.73 -9.26 0.34
C VAL A 118 -13.78 -9.61 1.47
N SER A 119 -13.97 -9.04 2.66
CA SER A 119 -13.20 -9.39 3.86
C SER A 119 -13.44 -10.84 4.28
N LEU A 120 -14.70 -11.28 4.33
CA LEU A 120 -15.05 -12.67 4.65
C LEU A 120 -14.47 -13.65 3.62
N MET A 121 -14.61 -13.36 2.31
CA MET A 121 -14.02 -14.19 1.25
C MET A 121 -12.50 -14.33 1.40
N ALA A 122 -11.80 -13.23 1.71
CA ALA A 122 -10.35 -13.25 1.90
C ALA A 122 -9.94 -13.97 3.19
N ASN A 123 -10.74 -13.88 4.25
CA ASN A 123 -10.49 -14.56 5.52
C ASN A 123 -10.49 -16.10 5.38
N GLU A 124 -11.32 -16.66 4.50
CA GLU A 124 -11.33 -18.10 4.18
C GLU A 124 -9.97 -18.58 3.63
N LYS A 125 -9.21 -17.66 3.02
CA LYS A 125 -7.87 -17.93 2.48
C LYS A 125 -6.73 -17.42 3.39
N ASN A 126 -7.04 -16.97 4.60
CA ASN A 126 -6.09 -16.34 5.53
C ASN A 126 -5.37 -15.14 4.90
N ILE A 127 -6.10 -14.35 4.14
CA ILE A 127 -5.63 -13.12 3.50
C ILE A 127 -6.34 -11.92 4.14
N ARG A 128 -5.57 -10.87 4.43
CA ARG A 128 -6.08 -9.58 4.87
C ARG A 128 -6.52 -8.75 3.68
N VAL A 129 -7.55 -7.94 3.85
CA VAL A 129 -7.94 -6.91 2.87
C VAL A 129 -7.59 -5.54 3.44
N SER A 130 -6.99 -4.68 2.65
CA SER A 130 -6.61 -3.35 3.10
C SER A 130 -7.01 -2.29 2.06
N LEU A 131 -7.70 -1.24 2.53
CA LEU A 131 -8.03 -0.08 1.69
C LEU A 131 -6.80 0.80 1.49
N GLU A 132 -6.57 1.22 0.27
CA GLU A 132 -5.61 2.29 0.02
C GLU A 132 -6.18 3.64 0.49
N TRP A 133 -5.39 4.39 1.24
CA TRP A 133 -5.70 5.77 1.62
C TRP A 133 -5.53 6.68 0.40
N HIS A 134 -6.62 7.05 -0.26
CA HIS A 134 -6.54 7.68 -1.58
C HIS A 134 -7.61 8.74 -1.80
N ARG A 135 -7.25 9.80 -2.54
CA ARG A 135 -8.20 10.84 -2.99
C ARG A 135 -9.33 10.23 -3.82
N ASN A 136 -10.50 10.85 -3.79
CA ASN A 136 -11.70 10.41 -4.52
C ASN A 136 -12.12 8.97 -4.15
N THR A 137 -12.01 8.62 -2.88
CA THR A 137 -12.48 7.36 -2.30
C THR A 137 -13.02 7.62 -0.89
N VAL A 138 -13.55 6.60 -0.21
CA VAL A 138 -13.98 6.70 1.20
C VAL A 138 -12.83 6.99 2.16
N THR A 139 -11.57 6.91 1.71
CA THR A 139 -10.37 7.13 2.53
C THR A 139 -9.65 8.43 2.19
N ASP A 140 -10.34 9.41 1.59
CA ASP A 140 -9.78 10.68 1.16
C ASP A 140 -9.59 11.71 2.30
N SER A 141 -10.13 11.44 3.48
CA SER A 141 -9.94 12.23 4.69
C SER A 141 -9.77 11.33 5.91
N ASN A 142 -9.14 11.84 6.97
CA ASN A 142 -8.93 11.11 8.22
C ASN A 142 -10.25 10.64 8.82
N GLU A 143 -11.23 11.54 8.88
CA GLU A 143 -12.54 11.32 9.49
C GLU A 143 -13.32 10.24 8.73
N SER A 144 -13.35 10.33 7.40
CA SER A 144 -14.06 9.40 6.55
C SER A 144 -13.41 8.01 6.59
N ALA A 145 -12.08 7.94 6.48
CA ALA A 145 -11.33 6.69 6.55
C ALA A 145 -11.58 5.94 7.86
N VAL A 146 -11.42 6.63 9.00
CA VAL A 146 -11.63 6.04 10.32
C VAL A 146 -13.09 5.60 10.51
N ARG A 147 -14.05 6.44 10.08
CA ARG A 147 -15.47 6.09 10.12
C ARG A 147 -15.77 4.83 9.30
N PHE A 148 -15.17 4.71 8.11
CA PHE A 148 -15.37 3.55 7.23
C PHE A 148 -14.79 2.28 7.85
N LEU A 149 -13.54 2.32 8.32
CA LEU A 149 -12.88 1.20 8.98
C LEU A 149 -13.65 0.71 10.21
N HIS A 150 -14.15 1.61 11.05
CA HIS A 150 -15.03 1.28 12.17
C HIS A 150 -16.35 0.63 11.72
N SER A 151 -16.94 1.10 10.62
CA SER A 151 -18.22 0.58 10.12
C SER A 151 -18.09 -0.82 9.52
N VAL A 152 -16.95 -1.11 8.88
CA VAL A 152 -16.66 -2.46 8.36
C VAL A 152 -16.42 -3.42 9.52
N ASN A 153 -15.57 -3.07 10.47
CA ASN A 153 -15.32 -3.80 11.72
C ASN A 153 -15.03 -5.30 11.54
N GLU A 154 -14.27 -5.67 10.51
CA GLU A 154 -13.82 -7.04 10.30
C GLU A 154 -12.35 -7.21 10.75
N PRO A 155 -11.97 -8.30 11.43
CA PRO A 155 -10.64 -8.45 12.04
C PRO A 155 -9.50 -8.53 11.01
N ASN A 156 -9.79 -8.99 9.79
CA ASN A 156 -8.83 -9.05 8.69
C ASN A 156 -8.93 -7.86 7.73
N PHE A 157 -9.66 -6.77 8.11
CA PHE A 157 -9.78 -5.57 7.31
C PHE A 157 -8.90 -4.45 7.87
N GLY A 158 -8.14 -3.79 7.01
CA GLY A 158 -7.22 -2.73 7.38
C GLY A 158 -7.09 -1.65 6.31
N CYS A 159 -6.01 -0.89 6.39
CA CYS A 159 -5.71 0.13 5.39
C CYS A 159 -4.20 0.25 5.12
N PHE A 160 -3.88 0.77 3.94
CA PHE A 160 -2.57 1.30 3.59
C PHE A 160 -2.61 2.80 3.79
N TRP A 161 -1.72 3.31 4.61
CA TRP A 161 -1.61 4.75 4.80
C TRP A 161 -0.57 5.33 3.84
N GLN A 162 -0.86 6.54 3.37
CA GLN A 162 0.06 7.37 2.61
C GLN A 162 -0.23 8.86 2.86
N PRO A 163 0.74 9.77 2.67
CA PRO A 163 0.52 11.20 2.89
C PRO A 163 -0.58 11.74 1.97
N THR A 164 -1.70 12.19 2.55
CA THR A 164 -2.79 12.79 1.78
C THR A 164 -2.31 14.07 1.09
N PRO A 165 -2.42 14.21 -0.24
CA PRO A 165 -2.03 15.45 -0.93
C PRO A 165 -2.74 16.68 -0.37
N ASN A 166 -2.07 17.84 -0.40
CA ASN A 166 -2.62 19.15 -0.01
C ASN A 166 -3.12 19.25 1.43
N GLN A 167 -2.61 18.39 2.33
CA GLN A 167 -2.90 18.44 3.76
C GLN A 167 -1.64 18.82 4.55
N SER A 168 -1.82 19.40 5.75
CA SER A 168 -0.69 19.71 6.62
C SER A 168 -0.03 18.44 7.17
N VAL A 169 1.22 18.57 7.58
CA VAL A 169 1.98 17.47 8.21
C VAL A 169 1.29 16.99 9.49
N GLU A 170 0.75 17.92 10.27
CA GLU A 170 0.02 17.65 11.51
C GLU A 170 -1.24 16.83 11.23
N TYR A 171 -2.05 17.21 10.23
CA TYR A 171 -3.24 16.47 9.82
C TYR A 171 -2.91 15.04 9.36
N ARG A 172 -1.84 14.89 8.56
CA ARG A 172 -1.37 13.57 8.11
C ARG A 172 -0.91 12.70 9.28
N ALA A 173 -0.16 13.27 10.24
CA ALA A 173 0.30 12.57 11.43
C ALA A 173 -0.86 12.14 12.35
N GLU A 174 -1.87 13.00 12.51
CA GLU A 174 -3.11 12.69 13.24
C GLU A 174 -3.87 11.51 12.60
N GLY A 175 -3.91 11.45 11.26
CA GLY A 175 -4.49 10.32 10.51
C GLY A 175 -3.83 8.99 10.84
N ILE A 176 -2.49 8.98 11.01
CA ILE A 176 -1.76 7.78 11.45
C ILE A 176 -2.21 7.37 12.86
N GLU A 177 -2.27 8.30 13.80
CA GLU A 177 -2.67 8.01 15.18
C GLU A 177 -4.09 7.43 15.25
N LYS A 178 -5.03 8.05 14.55
CA LYS A 178 -6.44 7.62 14.52
C LYS A 178 -6.64 6.25 13.88
N ALA A 179 -5.84 5.91 12.88
CA ALA A 179 -5.98 4.66 12.13
C ALA A 179 -4.93 3.59 12.49
N LEU A 180 -4.09 3.81 13.50
CA LEU A 180 -2.89 3.01 13.78
C LEU A 180 -3.16 1.50 13.88
N SER A 181 -4.29 1.10 14.47
CA SER A 181 -4.67 -0.31 14.64
C SER A 181 -5.05 -1.00 13.31
N TRP A 182 -5.46 -0.24 12.31
CA TRP A 182 -5.83 -0.75 10.98
C TRP A 182 -4.72 -0.65 9.95
N ILE A 183 -3.70 0.22 10.18
CA ILE A 183 -2.62 0.41 9.22
C ILE A 183 -1.81 -0.87 9.11
N THR A 184 -1.76 -1.44 7.91
CA THR A 184 -0.98 -2.63 7.58
C THR A 184 0.34 -2.27 6.90
N ASN A 185 0.29 -1.47 5.85
CA ASN A 185 1.43 -1.05 5.04
C ASN A 185 1.40 0.47 4.83
N ILE A 186 2.54 1.02 4.42
CA ILE A 186 2.69 2.44 4.17
C ILE A 186 3.32 2.63 2.79
N HIS A 187 2.71 3.45 1.94
CA HIS A 187 3.34 3.95 0.71
C HIS A 187 4.18 5.17 1.03
N VAL A 188 5.44 5.13 0.63
CA VAL A 188 6.46 6.13 0.96
C VAL A 188 6.84 6.91 -0.26
N TYR A 189 6.58 8.21 -0.23
CA TYR A 189 6.98 9.18 -1.24
C TYR A 189 7.04 10.58 -0.64
N TYR A 190 7.58 11.53 -1.37
CA TYR A 190 7.47 12.94 -1.03
C TYR A 190 6.99 13.73 -2.24
N TRP A 191 5.87 14.42 -2.07
CA TRP A 191 5.24 15.27 -3.08
C TRP A 191 4.87 16.61 -2.45
N ASP A 192 5.10 17.67 -3.22
CA ASP A 192 4.65 19.01 -2.93
C ASP A 192 3.76 19.55 -4.07
N GLU A 193 3.47 20.85 -4.06
CA GLU A 193 2.64 21.49 -5.08
C GLU A 193 3.27 21.43 -6.49
N SER A 194 4.59 21.27 -6.59
CA SER A 194 5.32 21.13 -7.86
C SER A 194 5.35 19.67 -8.38
N GLY A 195 4.84 18.71 -7.59
CA GLY A 195 4.78 17.30 -7.93
C GLY A 195 5.72 16.43 -7.11
N ARG A 196 6.26 15.38 -7.74
CA ARG A 196 7.15 14.41 -7.08
C ARG A 196 8.51 15.02 -6.79
N ARG A 197 8.98 14.83 -5.55
CA ARG A 197 10.27 15.35 -5.06
C ARG A 197 11.16 14.19 -4.59
N PRO A 198 12.49 14.40 -4.50
CA PRO A 198 13.36 13.45 -3.82
C PRO A 198 12.88 13.19 -2.38
N LEU A 199 12.88 11.94 -1.95
CA LEU A 199 12.38 11.56 -0.62
C LEU A 199 13.09 12.29 0.52
N MET A 200 14.40 12.55 0.38
CA MET A 200 15.21 13.26 1.37
C MET A 200 14.67 14.66 1.70
N GLU A 201 14.02 15.33 0.77
CA GLU A 201 13.42 16.65 1.01
C GLU A 201 12.25 16.58 2.01
N GLY A 202 11.61 15.43 2.14
CA GLY A 202 10.54 15.16 3.11
C GLY A 202 11.01 14.65 4.47
N LYS A 203 12.29 14.71 4.80
CA LYS A 203 12.89 14.12 6.01
C LYS A 203 12.16 14.48 7.30
N GLU A 204 11.89 15.76 7.54
CA GLU A 204 11.27 16.20 8.79
C GLU A 204 9.80 15.73 8.89
N ASP A 205 9.09 15.68 7.77
CA ASP A 205 7.72 15.19 7.71
C ASP A 205 7.70 13.68 8.01
N TRP A 206 8.55 12.90 7.33
CA TRP A 206 8.64 11.46 7.53
C TRP A 206 9.12 11.07 8.93
N LYS A 207 10.00 11.88 9.55
CA LYS A 207 10.39 11.69 10.95
C LYS A 207 9.17 11.78 11.89
N LYS A 208 8.27 12.77 11.66
CA LYS A 208 7.02 12.88 12.42
C LYS A 208 6.12 11.68 12.18
N TYR A 209 5.93 11.25 10.92
CA TYR A 209 5.06 10.12 10.58
C TYR A 209 5.59 8.82 11.19
N MET A 210 6.86 8.50 11.00
CA MET A 210 7.47 7.29 11.56
C MET A 210 7.45 7.27 13.09
N GLY A 211 7.59 8.42 13.73
CA GLY A 211 7.47 8.56 15.19
C GLY A 211 6.07 8.26 15.76
N ARG A 212 5.03 8.26 14.92
CA ARG A 212 3.65 7.90 15.30
C ARG A 212 3.31 6.44 15.05
N MET A 213 4.19 5.71 14.37
CA MET A 213 3.97 4.33 13.98
C MET A 213 4.63 3.36 14.96
N THR A 214 3.92 2.30 15.32
CA THR A 214 4.42 1.21 16.15
C THR A 214 4.18 -0.14 15.48
N GLY A 215 4.89 -1.18 15.94
CA GLY A 215 4.76 -2.54 15.41
C GLY A 215 5.52 -2.78 14.11
N ASN A 216 5.29 -3.96 13.50
CA ASN A 216 5.94 -4.35 12.24
C ASN A 216 5.10 -3.85 11.07
N ARG A 217 5.73 -3.11 10.15
CA ARG A 217 5.07 -2.55 8.95
C ARG A 217 6.03 -2.51 7.77
N TYR A 218 5.48 -2.71 6.58
CA TYR A 218 6.19 -2.45 5.34
C TYR A 218 6.13 -0.95 5.02
N LEU A 219 7.30 -0.38 4.71
CA LEU A 219 7.47 0.96 4.15
C LEU A 219 7.84 0.79 2.68
N LEU A 220 6.91 1.06 1.79
CA LEU A 220 7.00 0.73 0.37
C LEU A 220 7.20 1.99 -0.46
N LEU A 221 8.38 2.15 -1.05
CA LEU A 221 8.66 3.27 -1.96
C LEU A 221 7.72 3.23 -3.17
N GLU A 222 7.08 4.34 -3.45
CA GLU A 222 6.13 4.50 -4.55
C GLU A 222 6.38 5.81 -5.30
N PHE A 223 6.40 5.74 -6.64
CA PHE A 223 6.43 6.92 -7.53
C PHE A 223 7.53 7.94 -7.26
N VAL A 224 8.75 7.58 -7.51
CA VAL A 224 9.90 8.48 -7.37
C VAL A 224 9.91 9.63 -8.39
N LYS A 225 10.65 10.71 -8.08
CA LYS A 225 10.84 11.84 -8.99
C LYS A 225 11.40 11.36 -10.33
N ASP A 226 10.86 11.90 -11.41
CA ASP A 226 11.25 11.65 -12.81
C ASP A 226 11.18 10.17 -13.25
N ASN A 227 10.58 9.28 -12.45
CA ASN A 227 10.54 7.83 -12.66
C ASN A 227 11.93 7.21 -12.90
N SER A 228 13.01 7.84 -12.41
CA SER A 228 14.38 7.43 -12.69
C SER A 228 14.88 6.39 -11.68
N ILE A 229 15.66 5.42 -12.17
CA ILE A 229 16.32 4.42 -11.32
C ILE A 229 17.33 5.07 -10.38
N ASP A 230 18.04 6.09 -10.84
CA ASP A 230 19.04 6.79 -10.00
C ASP A 230 18.37 7.52 -8.83
N GLN A 231 17.22 8.17 -9.07
CA GLN A 231 16.47 8.77 -7.98
C GLN A 231 15.90 7.70 -7.04
N PHE A 232 15.39 6.58 -7.57
CA PHE A 232 14.91 5.48 -6.76
C PHE A 232 15.98 4.93 -5.81
N LYS A 233 17.20 4.73 -6.29
CA LYS A 233 18.32 4.27 -5.44
C LYS A 233 18.62 5.25 -4.32
N LYS A 234 18.63 6.56 -4.60
CA LYS A 234 18.81 7.62 -3.59
C LYS A 234 17.66 7.63 -2.57
N ASP A 235 16.43 7.44 -3.02
CA ASP A 235 15.26 7.37 -2.14
C ASP A 235 15.29 6.09 -1.28
N ALA A 236 15.77 4.96 -1.83
CA ALA A 236 15.97 3.73 -1.06
C ALA A 236 17.06 3.90 0.02
N GLU A 237 18.21 4.48 -0.32
CA GLU A 237 19.26 4.84 0.65
C GLU A 237 18.71 5.75 1.75
N THR A 238 17.92 6.75 1.38
CA THR A 238 17.26 7.67 2.30
C THR A 238 16.35 6.91 3.27
N LEU A 239 15.44 6.06 2.75
CA LEU A 239 14.52 5.27 3.57
C LEU A 239 15.28 4.33 4.52
N LEU A 240 16.30 3.64 4.02
CA LEU A 240 17.13 2.76 4.82
C LEU A 240 17.86 3.51 5.95
N SER A 241 18.37 4.71 5.67
CA SER A 241 19.02 5.54 6.68
C SER A 241 18.05 5.93 7.81
N TRP A 242 16.80 6.25 7.48
CA TRP A 242 15.79 6.60 8.49
C TRP A 242 15.38 5.39 9.35
N ILE A 243 15.26 4.20 8.73
CA ILE A 243 14.92 2.97 9.45
C ILE A 243 16.04 2.55 10.40
N ASN A 244 17.29 2.69 9.98
CA ASN A 244 18.47 2.28 10.78
C ASN A 244 18.84 3.32 11.84
N GLY A 245 18.75 4.61 11.54
CA GLY A 245 19.03 5.70 12.50
C GLY A 245 18.07 5.74 13.68
N GLY A 246 16.85 5.20 13.53
CA GLY A 246 15.91 4.99 14.64
C GLY A 246 16.30 3.88 15.63
N LYS A 247 17.30 3.05 15.29
CA LYS A 247 17.80 1.97 16.18
C LYS A 247 18.94 2.42 17.11
N GLU A 248 19.56 3.56 16.86
CA GLU A 248 20.68 4.08 17.68
C GLU A 248 20.21 4.89 18.91
N ASN A 249 18.91 5.20 19.02
CA ASN A 249 18.35 6.04 20.07
C ASN A 249 17.27 5.31 20.94
N GLY A 250 17.30 3.97 20.98
CA GLY A 250 16.39 3.16 21.78
C GLY A 250 17.10 2.31 22.84
#